data_96def602d9f2c9bf4785b19a2a3db4ed
#
_entry.id   96def602d9f2c9bf4785b19a2a3db4ed
#
_cell.length_a   1.000
_cell.length_b   1.000
_cell.length_c   1.000
_cell.angle_alpha   90.00
_cell.angle_beta   90.00
_cell.angle_gamma   90.00
#
_symmetry.space_group_name_H-M   'P 1'
#
loop_
_entity.id
_entity.type
_entity.pdbx_description
1 polymer ?
#
loop_
_entity_poly.entity_id
_entity_poly.type
_entity_poly.pdbx_seq_one_letter_code
_entity_poly.pdbx_strand_id
1 'polypeptide(L)'
;CIRDSIKCDVSTICVGMAASMGAFLLSCGAKGKRIALPNAEVMIHQPSAGTQGKVTDMEIDVEHFLKIKQRINKILADNTGKTPEQIKSDSERDNWMTAEEAKEYGLIDKVIYKR
;
A
#
# COMPACT_ATOMS: atom_id res chain seq x y z
N CYS A 1 -8.70 -10.88 -0.23
CA CYS A 1 -7.36 -11.28 -0.69
C CYS A 1 -7.06 -12.71 -0.26
N ILE A 2 -6.27 -13.47 -1.05
CA ILE A 2 -5.89 -14.86 -0.69
C ILE A 2 -5.25 -14.91 0.70
N ARG A 3 -4.45 -13.93 1.07
CA ARG A 3 -3.86 -13.80 2.40
C ARG A 3 -4.88 -13.91 3.53
N ASP A 4 -6.04 -13.28 3.37
CA ASP A 4 -7.05 -13.25 4.43
C ASP A 4 -7.82 -14.57 4.55
N SER A 5 -7.65 -15.45 3.57
CA SER A 5 -8.28 -16.78 3.53
C SER A 5 -7.42 -17.90 4.12
N ILE A 6 -6.14 -17.64 4.40
CA ILE A 6 -5.24 -18.62 5.00
C ILE A 6 -5.19 -18.45 6.53
N LYS A 7 -5.00 -19.56 7.24
CA LYS A 7 -5.04 -19.58 8.72
C LYS A 7 -3.73 -19.15 9.37
N CYS A 8 -2.60 -19.23 8.66
CA CYS A 8 -1.29 -18.87 9.20
C CYS A 8 -0.97 -17.39 8.94
N ASP A 9 -0.11 -16.84 9.76
CA ASP A 9 0.45 -15.50 9.55
C ASP A 9 1.28 -15.46 8.27
N VAL A 10 1.15 -14.35 7.54
CA VAL A 10 1.95 -14.09 6.34
C VAL A 10 3.02 -13.04 6.64
N SER A 11 4.26 -13.39 6.41
CA SER A 11 5.38 -12.44 6.42
C SER A 11 5.54 -11.82 5.04
N THR A 12 5.84 -10.53 4.99
CA THR A 12 6.13 -9.82 3.74
C THR A 12 7.53 -9.23 3.80
N ILE A 13 8.26 -9.34 2.68
CA ILE A 13 9.65 -8.86 2.59
C ILE A 13 9.82 -8.05 1.31
N CYS A 14 10.28 -6.81 1.45
CA CYS A 14 10.74 -6.00 0.33
C CYS A 14 12.24 -6.18 0.14
N VAL A 15 12.65 -6.77 -0.98
CA VAL A 15 14.06 -7.05 -1.30
C VAL A 15 14.69 -5.88 -2.05
N GLY A 16 14.03 -5.34 -3.06
CA GLY A 16 14.49 -4.24 -3.88
C GLY A 16 13.53 -3.05 -3.84
N MET A 17 12.38 -3.21 -4.46
CA MET A 17 11.38 -2.16 -4.55
C MET A 17 9.97 -2.72 -4.37
N ALA A 18 9.16 -2.00 -3.60
CA ALA A 18 7.73 -2.25 -3.47
C ALA A 18 6.97 -0.97 -3.79
N ALA A 19 6.42 -0.88 -4.99
CA ALA A 19 5.71 0.31 -5.45
C ALA A 19 4.24 0.04 -5.71
N SER A 20 3.38 1.03 -5.48
CA SER A 20 1.94 0.95 -5.77
C SER A 20 1.27 -0.23 -5.06
N MET A 21 0.72 -1.19 -5.81
CA MET A 21 0.12 -2.41 -5.23
C MET A 21 1.15 -3.30 -4.51
N GLY A 22 2.42 -3.24 -4.88
CA GLY A 22 3.51 -3.89 -4.16
C GLY A 22 3.67 -3.33 -2.75
N ALA A 23 3.62 -2.02 -2.59
CA ALA A 23 3.63 -1.36 -1.28
C ALA A 23 2.39 -1.72 -0.45
N PHE A 24 1.23 -1.75 -1.09
CA PHE A 24 -0.02 -2.20 -0.47
C PHE A 24 0.10 -3.63 0.08
N LEU A 25 0.56 -4.58 -0.75
CA LEU A 25 0.77 -5.96 -0.34
C LEU A 25 1.81 -6.09 0.78
N LEU A 26 2.91 -5.33 0.71
CA LEU A 26 3.92 -5.29 1.75
C LEU A 26 3.33 -4.90 3.10
N SER A 27 2.49 -3.87 3.13
CA SER A 27 1.82 -3.39 4.34
C SER A 27 0.81 -4.40 4.92
N CYS A 28 0.33 -5.32 4.10
CA CYS A 28 -0.66 -6.33 4.47
C CYS A 28 -0.08 -7.55 5.20
N GLY A 29 1.22 -7.65 5.42
CA GLY A 29 1.82 -8.70 6.24
C GLY A 29 1.31 -8.66 7.69
N ALA A 30 1.50 -9.76 8.41
CA ALA A 30 1.18 -9.81 9.83
C ALA A 30 2.03 -8.81 10.61
N LYS A 31 1.45 -8.16 11.62
CA LYS A 31 2.16 -7.22 12.48
C LYS A 31 3.43 -7.85 13.08
N GLY A 32 4.54 -7.14 13.00
CA GLY A 32 5.87 -7.62 13.40
C GLY A 32 6.58 -8.48 12.36
N LYS A 33 5.92 -8.81 11.24
CA LYS A 33 6.44 -9.69 10.18
C LYS A 33 6.52 -9.03 8.80
N ARG A 34 6.43 -7.70 8.75
CA ARG A 34 6.60 -6.89 7.54
C ARG A 34 8.02 -6.32 7.55
N ILE A 35 8.80 -6.67 6.54
CA ILE A 35 10.26 -6.51 6.56
C ILE A 35 10.73 -5.84 5.26
N ALA A 36 11.80 -5.05 5.33
CA ALA A 36 12.53 -4.59 4.17
C ALA A 36 14.04 -4.77 4.36
N LEU A 37 14.77 -4.94 3.27
CA LEU A 37 16.22 -4.85 3.24
C LEU A 37 16.65 -3.38 3.26
N PRO A 38 17.90 -3.06 3.71
CA PRO A 38 18.31 -1.68 3.97
C PRO A 38 18.25 -0.74 2.76
N ASN A 39 18.49 -1.27 1.57
CA ASN A 39 18.49 -0.51 0.32
C ASN A 39 17.18 -0.65 -0.48
N ALA A 40 16.15 -1.23 0.14
CA ALA A 40 14.85 -1.33 -0.49
C ALA A 40 14.15 0.03 -0.48
N GLU A 41 13.35 0.25 -1.51
CA GLU A 41 12.52 1.45 -1.66
C GLU A 41 11.04 1.07 -1.66
N VAL A 42 10.22 1.92 -1.07
CA VAL A 42 8.77 1.73 -1.03
C VAL A 42 8.10 2.99 -1.55
N MET A 43 7.12 2.83 -2.43
CA MET A 43 6.38 3.95 -2.98
C MET A 43 4.88 3.73 -2.85
N ILE A 44 4.21 4.72 -2.31
CA ILE A 44 2.74 4.79 -2.32
C ILE A 44 2.27 5.91 -3.23
N HIS A 45 1.18 5.66 -3.94
CA HIS A 45 0.48 6.65 -4.72
C HIS A 45 -1.00 6.27 -4.87
N GLN A 46 -1.84 7.23 -5.26
CA GLN A 46 -3.24 6.95 -5.53
C GLN A 46 -3.40 6.00 -6.73
N PRO A 47 -4.44 5.15 -6.74
CA PRO A 47 -4.73 4.32 -7.90
C PRO A 47 -4.91 5.17 -9.15
N SER A 48 -4.27 4.79 -10.24
CA SER A 48 -4.53 5.36 -11.56
C SER A 48 -5.48 4.45 -12.35
N ALA A 49 -6.37 5.07 -13.09
CA ALA A 49 -7.34 4.37 -13.91
C ALA A 49 -7.69 5.22 -15.13
N GLY A 50 -8.13 4.55 -16.18
CA GLY A 50 -8.65 5.18 -17.39
C GLY A 50 -10.01 4.59 -17.77
N THR A 51 -10.80 5.36 -18.47
CA THR A 51 -12.08 4.91 -19.01
C THR A 51 -12.35 5.59 -20.34
N GLN A 52 -13.14 4.92 -21.20
CA GLN A 52 -13.59 5.46 -22.46
C GLN A 52 -14.96 4.87 -22.82
N GLY A 53 -15.68 5.52 -23.71
CA GLY A 53 -16.99 5.08 -24.15
C GLY A 53 -18.05 6.14 -23.93
N LYS A 54 -19.29 5.74 -23.69
CA LYS A 54 -20.41 6.65 -23.44
C LYS A 54 -20.24 7.35 -22.07
N VAL A 55 -20.68 8.61 -21.98
CA VAL A 55 -20.57 9.42 -20.75
C VAL A 55 -21.18 8.71 -19.54
N THR A 56 -22.34 8.10 -19.69
CA THR A 56 -23.01 7.37 -18.60
C THR A 56 -22.15 6.19 -18.10
N ASP A 57 -21.54 5.45 -19.02
CA ASP A 57 -20.65 4.33 -18.66
C ASP A 57 -19.38 4.82 -17.98
N MET A 58 -18.83 5.96 -18.44
CA MET A 58 -17.67 6.59 -17.82
C MET A 58 -17.96 7.07 -16.38
N GLU A 59 -19.15 7.59 -16.12
CA GLU A 59 -19.59 7.98 -14.77
C GLU A 59 -19.64 6.78 -13.83
N ILE A 60 -20.14 5.64 -14.29
CA ILE A 60 -20.19 4.37 -13.54
C ILE A 60 -18.77 3.90 -13.21
N ASP A 61 -17.87 3.94 -14.18
CA ASP A 61 -16.48 3.54 -13.98
C ASP A 61 -15.77 4.44 -12.97
N VAL A 62 -15.93 5.76 -13.08
CA VAL A 62 -15.34 6.71 -12.13
C VAL A 62 -15.86 6.47 -10.71
N GLU A 63 -17.15 6.26 -10.53
CA GLU A 63 -17.72 5.94 -9.21
C GLU A 63 -17.11 4.65 -8.65
N HIS A 64 -16.96 3.63 -9.47
CA HIS A 64 -16.32 2.37 -9.08
C HIS A 64 -14.87 2.58 -8.65
N PHE A 65 -14.08 3.33 -9.42
CA PHE A 65 -12.68 3.64 -9.07
C PHE A 65 -12.56 4.45 -7.78
N LEU A 66 -13.46 5.37 -7.51
CA LEU A 66 -13.51 6.12 -6.24
C LEU A 66 -13.76 5.19 -5.05
N LYS A 67 -14.65 4.20 -5.18
CA LYS A 67 -14.88 3.18 -4.14
C LYS A 67 -13.64 2.33 -3.89
N ILE A 68 -12.92 1.93 -4.94
CA ILE A 68 -11.65 1.21 -4.82
C ILE A 68 -10.61 2.07 -4.08
N LYS A 69 -10.44 3.32 -4.49
CA LYS A 69 -9.51 4.26 -3.85
C LYS A 69 -9.79 4.41 -2.35
N GLN A 70 -11.04 4.60 -1.97
CA GLN A 70 -11.44 4.71 -0.57
C GLN A 70 -11.11 3.44 0.22
N ARG A 71 -11.37 2.26 -0.37
CA ARG A 71 -11.07 0.97 0.27
C ARG A 71 -9.57 0.78 0.49
N ILE A 72 -8.75 1.10 -0.52
CA ILE A 72 -7.29 1.00 -0.42
C ILE A 72 -6.76 1.95 0.66
N ASN A 73 -7.22 3.20 0.67
CA ASN A 73 -6.82 4.18 1.68
C ASN A 73 -7.19 3.73 3.09
N LYS A 74 -8.36 3.14 3.28
CA LYS A 74 -8.79 2.60 4.57
C LYS A 74 -7.89 1.45 5.03
N ILE A 75 -7.59 0.51 4.16
CA ILE A 75 -6.73 -0.63 4.49
C ILE A 75 -5.30 -0.17 4.81
N LEU A 76 -4.75 0.76 4.02
CA LEU A 76 -3.44 1.35 4.31
C LEU A 76 -3.44 2.10 5.65
N ALA A 77 -4.50 2.84 5.95
CA ALA A 77 -4.65 3.52 7.24
C ALA A 77 -4.63 2.52 8.40
N ASP A 78 -5.40 1.45 8.31
CA ASP A 78 -5.42 0.38 9.31
C ASP A 78 -4.06 -0.30 9.47
N ASN A 79 -3.33 -0.51 8.37
CA ASN A 79 -2.03 -1.18 8.38
C ASN A 79 -0.90 -0.29 8.90
N THR A 80 -0.99 1.02 8.73
CA THR A 80 0.06 2.00 9.10
C THR A 80 -0.21 2.71 10.42
N GLY A 81 -1.43 2.65 10.94
CA GLY A 81 -1.84 3.42 12.12
C GLY A 81 -2.14 4.90 11.81
N LYS A 82 -2.22 5.28 10.54
CA LYS A 82 -2.58 6.63 10.09
C LYS A 82 -4.08 6.74 9.81
N THR A 83 -4.58 7.96 9.61
CA THR A 83 -5.96 8.20 9.18
C THR A 83 -6.09 8.02 7.67
N PRO A 84 -7.29 7.66 7.15
CA PRO A 84 -7.53 7.60 5.71
C PRO A 84 -7.26 8.93 5.00
N GLU A 85 -7.51 10.06 5.65
CA GLU A 85 -7.25 11.40 5.14
C GLU A 85 -5.74 11.65 4.99
N GLN A 86 -4.95 11.21 5.96
CA GLN A 86 -3.49 11.28 5.89
C GLN A 86 -2.95 10.44 4.73
N ILE A 87 -3.41 9.19 4.60
CA ILE A 87 -3.03 8.32 3.47
C ILE A 87 -3.41 8.96 2.14
N LYS A 88 -4.61 9.54 2.03
CA LYS A 88 -5.06 10.23 0.83
C LYS A 88 -4.12 11.37 0.45
N SER A 89 -3.77 12.21 1.40
CA SER A 89 -2.84 13.34 1.20
C SER A 89 -1.44 12.88 0.81
N ASP A 90 -0.90 11.90 1.54
CA ASP A 90 0.46 11.41 1.36
C ASP A 90 0.65 10.60 0.06
N SER A 91 -0.43 10.05 -0.49
CA SER A 91 -0.43 9.27 -1.74
C SER A 91 -0.97 10.03 -2.96
N GLU A 92 -1.25 11.32 -2.83
CA GLU A 92 -1.77 12.12 -3.95
C GLU A 92 -0.77 12.20 -5.12
N ARG A 93 0.49 12.24 -4.81
CA ARG A 93 1.62 12.11 -5.73
C ARG A 93 2.47 10.91 -5.34
N ASP A 94 3.35 10.48 -6.24
CA ASP A 94 4.30 9.40 -5.95
C ASP A 94 5.13 9.77 -4.72
N ASN A 95 4.95 9.02 -3.65
CA ASN A 95 5.63 9.22 -2.39
C ASN A 95 6.63 8.08 -2.17
N TRP A 96 7.87 8.34 -2.51
CA TRP A 96 8.99 7.41 -2.37
C TRP A 96 9.58 7.46 -0.97
N MET A 97 9.81 6.30 -0.40
CA MET A 97 10.36 6.12 0.95
C MET A 97 11.52 5.14 0.92
N THR A 98 12.57 5.45 1.65
CA THR A 98 13.61 4.48 2.01
C THR A 98 13.02 3.42 2.94
N ALA A 99 13.76 2.33 3.17
CA ALA A 99 13.32 1.28 4.10
C ALA A 99 13.05 1.84 5.51
N GLU A 100 13.91 2.73 6.01
CA GLU A 100 13.71 3.36 7.34
C GLU A 100 12.51 4.31 7.35
N GLU A 101 12.33 5.13 6.34
CA GLU A 101 11.15 6.00 6.22
C GLU A 101 9.86 5.19 6.15
N ALA A 102 9.85 4.06 5.42
CA ALA A 102 8.71 3.16 5.33
C ALA A 102 8.39 2.49 6.68
N LYS A 103 9.41 2.22 7.50
CA LYS A 103 9.24 1.74 8.87
C LYS A 103 8.63 2.82 9.76
N GLU A 104 9.14 4.04 9.72
CA GLU A 104 8.59 5.17 10.49
C GLU A 104 7.15 5.49 10.06
N TYR A 105 6.87 5.37 8.78
CA TYR A 105 5.52 5.56 8.23
C TYR A 105 4.53 4.48 8.71
N GLY A 106 5.01 3.27 8.99
CA GLY A 106 4.20 2.14 9.44
C GLY A 106 3.86 1.12 8.36
N LEU A 107 4.45 1.24 7.17
CA LEU A 107 4.27 0.28 6.07
C LEU A 107 4.96 -1.05 6.36
N ILE A 108 6.05 -1.01 7.13
CA ILE A 108 6.81 -2.19 7.56
C ILE A 108 7.12 -2.10 9.07
N ASP A 109 7.58 -3.21 9.63
CA ASP A 109 7.91 -3.33 11.05
C ASP A 109 9.42 -3.34 11.31
N LYS A 110 10.21 -3.86 10.38
CA LYS A 110 11.65 -4.06 10.55
C LYS A 110 12.44 -3.79 9.28
N VAL A 111 13.65 -3.27 9.46
CA VAL A 111 14.70 -3.27 8.43
C VAL A 111 15.77 -4.24 8.87
N ILE A 112 16.15 -5.20 8.00
CA ILE A 112 17.13 -6.23 8.32
C ILE A 112 18.48 -5.87 7.71
N TYR A 113 19.45 -5.50 8.53
CA TYR A 113 20.80 -5.13 8.11
C TYR A 113 21.77 -6.31 8.05
N LYS A 114 21.51 -7.37 8.83
CA LYS A 114 22.33 -8.57 8.91
C LYS A 114 21.46 -9.82 8.97
N ARG A 115 21.99 -10.90 8.45
CA ARG A 115 21.39 -12.23 8.56
C ARG A 115 21.49 -12.76 9.99
#